data_47988e106bccf20b5bc72093c9bb15c3
#
_entry.id   47988e106bccf20b5bc72093c9bb15c3
#
_cell.length_a   1.000
_cell.length_b   1.000
_cell.length_c   1.000
_cell.angle_alpha   90.00
_cell.angle_beta   90.00
_cell.angle_gamma   90.00
#
_symmetry.space_group_name_H-M   'P 1'
#
loop_
_entity.id
_entity.type
_entity.pdbx_description
1 polymer ?
#
loop_
_entity_poly.entity_id
_entity_poly.type
_entity_poly.pdbx_seq_one_letter_code
_entity_poly.pdbx_strand_id
1 'polypeptide(L)'
;MNKNDLLTVTIEDLTKDGEGIGHADGFTLFVKDALIGDKVLARVTRPKKTYAFARVEKVLEPGACRVTAPCPEARRCGGCRLQEMDYAAQLAWKRKLVKDTMTRIGGLPDLEVRPVIGMDVPYRYRNKAQYPVGMVKAAGSARAKASDVPDSRSRNERPADSARAKASDVSDSRSRNERPAVSARMKTSGASDKGMRLAAGFYAGRTHTLIPVTDCLLTPEENARILETILAFAGKWQIPAYDETTGRGLLRHILIRKGFATGQILVCLVINGRELPHSEELVDELRLISGVTSICFNINTKRTNVILGSRVVPLWGDPWIEDVLGGLRFRISPLSFYQVNPVQCEKLYGEALKAAALTGQETVYDLYCGIGTISLFLARHAKAVYGVEIVPDAIRDAKENAERNGIENAHFYTGAAEDLVVRGRFDEKTPCPHADVVVLDPPRKGCAPELIDAVLRMAPERVVYVSCDPATLARDLKRFHEGSGTVSYEPAYVQPFDMFPETTHCENVCLLEKRR
;
A
#
# COMPACT_ATOMS: atom_id res chain seq x y z
N MET A 1 -8.80 9.43 -35.71
CA MET A 1 -7.65 9.31 -34.77
C MET A 1 -6.94 7.99 -35.01
N ASN A 2 -5.62 8.02 -35.21
CA ASN A 2 -4.81 6.86 -35.56
C ASN A 2 -3.74 6.60 -34.47
N LYS A 3 -3.19 5.38 -34.44
CA LYS A 3 -2.05 5.07 -33.59
C LYS A 3 -0.84 5.91 -34.00
N ASN A 4 -0.14 6.47 -33.02
CA ASN A 4 1.01 7.37 -33.12
C ASN A 4 0.68 8.81 -33.49
N ASP A 5 -0.60 9.19 -33.67
CA ASP A 5 -0.97 10.59 -33.79
C ASP A 5 -0.47 11.37 -32.57
N LEU A 6 -0.03 12.62 -32.79
CA LEU A 6 0.40 13.55 -31.76
C LEU A 6 -0.69 14.63 -31.60
N LEU A 7 -1.20 14.76 -30.40
CA LEU A 7 -2.27 15.69 -30.05
C LEU A 7 -1.88 16.55 -28.87
N THR A 8 -2.20 17.84 -28.95
CA THR A 8 -2.10 18.70 -27.76
C THR A 8 -3.41 18.60 -26.99
N VAL A 9 -3.30 18.30 -25.70
CA VAL A 9 -4.46 18.12 -24.82
C VAL A 9 -4.19 18.74 -23.44
N THR A 10 -5.21 19.41 -22.91
CA THR A 10 -5.22 19.86 -21.50
C THR A 10 -5.90 18.80 -20.66
N ILE A 11 -5.29 18.49 -19.53
CA ILE A 11 -5.79 17.45 -18.62
C ILE A 11 -6.74 18.06 -17.59
N GLU A 12 -7.96 17.59 -17.59
CA GLU A 12 -9.07 18.12 -16.78
C GLU A 12 -9.26 17.33 -15.48
N ASP A 13 -8.99 16.02 -15.50
CA ASP A 13 -9.19 15.12 -14.36
C ASP A 13 -8.26 13.90 -14.45
N LEU A 14 -8.32 12.99 -13.45
CA LEU A 14 -7.65 11.70 -13.48
C LEU A 14 -8.67 10.56 -13.36
N THR A 15 -8.34 9.44 -14.03
CA THR A 15 -9.03 8.17 -13.79
C THR A 15 -8.66 7.57 -12.43
N LYS A 16 -9.42 6.61 -11.93
CA LYS A 16 -9.08 5.85 -10.71
C LYS A 16 -7.70 5.18 -10.76
N ASP A 17 -7.15 4.96 -11.95
CA ASP A 17 -5.83 4.38 -12.16
C ASP A 17 -4.71 5.45 -12.28
N GLY A 18 -5.07 6.75 -12.17
CA GLY A 18 -4.14 7.88 -12.24
C GLY A 18 -3.74 8.26 -13.66
N GLU A 19 -4.51 7.87 -14.69
CA GLU A 19 -4.32 8.34 -16.06
C GLU A 19 -5.07 9.68 -16.24
N GLY A 20 -4.42 10.69 -16.83
CA GLY A 20 -5.03 11.99 -17.12
C GLY A 20 -6.20 11.86 -18.08
N ILE A 21 -7.27 12.61 -17.84
CA ILE A 21 -8.44 12.71 -18.73
C ILE A 21 -8.42 14.07 -19.39
N GLY A 22 -8.53 14.11 -20.70
CA GLY A 22 -8.68 15.33 -21.46
C GLY A 22 -9.39 15.06 -22.78
N HIS A 23 -9.68 16.13 -23.54
CA HIS A 23 -10.44 16.05 -24.79
C HIS A 23 -9.67 16.69 -25.94
N ALA A 24 -9.65 16.03 -27.09
CA ALA A 24 -9.10 16.57 -28.34
C ALA A 24 -9.81 15.92 -29.52
N ASP A 25 -10.11 16.74 -30.56
CA ASP A 25 -10.74 16.31 -31.82
C ASP A 25 -12.02 15.47 -31.64
N GLY A 26 -12.81 15.78 -30.61
CA GLY A 26 -14.05 15.04 -30.28
C GLY A 26 -13.84 13.69 -29.58
N PHE A 27 -12.60 13.35 -29.20
CA PHE A 27 -12.28 12.14 -28.46
C PHE A 27 -11.94 12.44 -27.01
N THR A 28 -12.37 11.56 -26.10
CA THR A 28 -11.82 11.50 -24.75
C THR A 28 -10.47 10.78 -24.78
N LEU A 29 -9.45 11.39 -24.22
CA LEU A 29 -8.11 10.84 -24.14
C LEU A 29 -7.78 10.43 -22.70
N PHE A 30 -7.31 9.19 -22.52
CA PHE A 30 -6.71 8.69 -21.28
C PHE A 30 -5.20 8.71 -21.43
N VAL A 31 -4.56 9.69 -20.78
CA VAL A 31 -3.14 10.01 -21.02
C VAL A 31 -2.31 9.55 -19.83
N LYS A 32 -1.49 8.53 -20.05
CA LYS A 32 -0.57 8.03 -19.03
C LYS A 32 0.50 9.09 -18.70
N ASP A 33 0.84 9.22 -17.42
CA ASP A 33 1.87 10.12 -16.84
C ASP A 33 1.54 11.62 -16.99
N ALA A 34 0.26 11.97 -17.20
CA ALA A 34 -0.27 13.32 -17.22
C ALA A 34 -1.06 13.62 -15.94
N LEU A 35 -0.99 14.86 -15.45
CA LEU A 35 -1.65 15.31 -14.23
C LEU A 35 -2.64 16.44 -14.52
N ILE A 36 -3.57 16.66 -13.59
CA ILE A 36 -4.59 17.70 -13.69
C ILE A 36 -3.95 19.08 -13.94
N GLY A 37 -4.46 19.79 -14.93
CA GLY A 37 -3.98 21.11 -15.34
C GLY A 37 -2.79 21.10 -16.30
N ASP A 38 -2.16 19.93 -16.55
CA ASP A 38 -1.11 19.86 -17.56
C ASP A 38 -1.66 20.11 -18.97
N LYS A 39 -0.91 20.87 -19.77
CA LYS A 39 -1.06 20.87 -21.21
C LYS A 39 0.06 20.05 -21.83
N VAL A 40 -0.28 18.97 -22.48
CA VAL A 40 0.70 17.97 -22.94
C VAL A 40 0.61 17.72 -24.44
N LEU A 41 1.74 17.42 -25.05
CA LEU A 41 1.78 16.73 -26.33
C LEU A 41 1.67 15.23 -26.03
N ALA A 42 0.55 14.63 -26.40
CA ALA A 42 0.23 13.23 -26.14
C ALA A 42 0.34 12.40 -27.41
N ARG A 43 1.00 11.23 -27.31
CA ARG A 43 1.08 10.25 -28.40
C ARG A 43 0.02 9.17 -28.20
N VAL A 44 -0.86 9.03 -29.17
CA VAL A 44 -1.89 7.98 -29.20
C VAL A 44 -1.25 6.60 -29.27
N THR A 45 -1.56 5.76 -28.28
CA THR A 45 -1.05 4.37 -28.20
C THR A 45 -2.08 3.36 -28.67
N ARG A 46 -3.36 3.59 -28.36
CA ARG A 46 -4.46 2.68 -28.71
C ARG A 46 -5.76 3.46 -28.95
N PRO A 47 -6.11 3.73 -30.21
CA PRO A 47 -7.39 4.37 -30.55
C PRO A 47 -8.55 3.39 -30.39
N LYS A 48 -9.71 3.91 -30.01
CA LYS A 48 -11.02 3.26 -29.97
C LYS A 48 -12.03 4.08 -30.74
N LYS A 49 -13.30 3.68 -30.79
CA LYS A 49 -14.34 4.34 -31.58
C LYS A 49 -14.63 5.78 -31.10
N THR A 50 -14.68 6.02 -29.78
CA THR A 50 -15.07 7.31 -29.17
C THR A 50 -14.04 7.85 -28.18
N TYR A 51 -12.98 7.09 -27.87
CA TYR A 51 -11.91 7.50 -26.96
C TYR A 51 -10.58 6.89 -27.39
N ALA A 52 -9.48 7.36 -26.80
CA ALA A 52 -8.18 6.75 -27.04
C ALA A 52 -7.30 6.74 -25.78
N PHE A 53 -6.41 5.76 -25.73
CA PHE A 53 -5.31 5.77 -24.77
C PHE A 53 -4.11 6.45 -25.40
N ALA A 54 -3.44 7.29 -24.61
CA ALA A 54 -2.25 8.01 -25.02
C ALA A 54 -1.20 7.99 -23.90
N ARG A 55 -0.03 8.49 -24.20
CA ARG A 55 1.04 8.74 -23.22
C ARG A 55 1.60 10.13 -23.43
N VAL A 56 2.11 10.74 -22.39
CA VAL A 56 2.85 11.99 -22.50
C VAL A 56 4.11 11.78 -23.35
N GLU A 57 4.24 12.56 -24.41
CA GLU A 57 5.49 12.71 -25.17
C GLU A 57 6.29 13.90 -24.63
N LYS A 58 5.60 15.00 -24.33
CA LYS A 58 6.18 16.20 -23.73
C LYS A 58 5.11 16.93 -22.91
N VAL A 59 5.47 17.42 -21.74
CA VAL A 59 4.70 18.41 -21.00
C VAL A 59 5.04 19.78 -21.60
N LEU A 60 4.04 20.44 -22.16
CA LEU A 60 4.18 21.77 -22.80
C LEU A 60 4.08 22.86 -21.73
N GLU A 61 3.06 22.76 -20.89
CA GLU A 61 2.80 23.65 -19.77
C GLU A 61 2.43 22.77 -18.55
N PRO A 62 3.21 22.79 -17.46
CA PRO A 62 2.88 22.01 -16.27
C PRO A 62 1.67 22.59 -15.54
N GLY A 63 0.79 21.73 -15.05
CA GLY A 63 -0.30 22.10 -14.15
C GLY A 63 0.22 22.59 -12.81
N ALA A 64 -0.57 23.40 -12.10
CA ALA A 64 -0.19 23.97 -10.80
C ALA A 64 0.11 22.91 -9.73
N CYS A 65 -0.46 21.71 -9.86
CA CYS A 65 -0.22 20.62 -8.93
C CYS A 65 1.01 19.76 -9.27
N ARG A 66 1.70 20.01 -10.40
CA ARG A 66 2.84 19.20 -10.82
C ARG A 66 4.10 19.57 -10.05
N VAL A 67 4.73 18.56 -9.45
CA VAL A 67 6.01 18.67 -8.74
C VAL A 67 7.03 17.68 -9.30
N THR A 68 8.30 17.84 -8.94
CA THR A 68 9.34 16.87 -9.27
C THR A 68 9.23 15.68 -8.32
N ALA A 69 9.07 14.48 -8.87
CA ALA A 69 9.07 13.27 -8.07
C ALA A 69 10.42 13.06 -7.36
N PRO A 70 10.44 12.79 -6.05
CA PRO A 70 11.68 12.52 -5.32
C PRO A 70 12.29 11.17 -5.66
N CYS A 71 11.49 10.19 -6.10
CA CYS A 71 11.97 8.87 -6.50
C CYS A 71 12.42 8.87 -7.97
N PRO A 72 13.69 8.48 -8.27
CA PRO A 72 14.18 8.45 -9.65
C PRO A 72 13.47 7.40 -10.53
N GLU A 73 12.80 6.42 -9.92
CA GLU A 73 12.07 5.36 -10.61
C GLU A 73 10.55 5.61 -10.70
N ALA A 74 10.05 6.80 -10.34
CA ALA A 74 8.63 7.11 -10.22
C ALA A 74 7.81 6.77 -11.47
N ARG A 75 8.34 7.05 -12.68
CA ARG A 75 7.65 6.74 -13.96
C ARG A 75 7.87 5.30 -14.46
N ARG A 76 8.89 4.62 -13.96
CA ARG A 76 9.28 3.28 -14.38
C ARG A 76 8.70 2.20 -13.48
N CYS A 77 8.76 2.43 -12.16
CA CYS A 77 8.21 1.54 -11.14
C CYS A 77 6.69 1.55 -11.16
N GLY A 78 6.06 0.37 -11.01
CA GLY A 78 4.60 0.24 -10.96
C GLY A 78 3.98 0.56 -9.60
N GLY A 79 4.76 0.91 -8.58
CA GLY A 79 4.28 1.10 -7.21
C GLY A 79 3.56 2.43 -6.99
N CYS A 80 4.22 3.54 -7.31
CA CYS A 80 3.68 4.89 -7.16
C CYS A 80 3.09 5.41 -8.46
N ARG A 81 2.05 6.23 -8.36
CA ARG A 81 1.36 6.83 -9.51
C ARG A 81 1.26 8.35 -9.43
N LEU A 82 1.35 8.91 -8.21
CA LEU A 82 1.05 10.31 -7.94
C LEU A 82 2.25 11.11 -7.42
N GLN A 83 3.47 10.55 -7.43
CA GLN A 83 4.67 11.27 -6.91
C GLN A 83 5.01 12.57 -7.62
N GLU A 84 4.52 12.78 -8.83
CA GLU A 84 4.68 14.05 -9.56
C GLU A 84 3.55 15.05 -9.27
N MET A 85 2.63 14.70 -8.36
CA MET A 85 1.51 15.54 -7.93
C MET A 85 1.73 16.00 -6.49
N ASP A 86 1.55 17.29 -6.23
CA ASP A 86 1.58 17.86 -4.89
C ASP A 86 0.66 17.09 -3.94
N TYR A 87 1.11 16.87 -2.69
CA TYR A 87 0.39 15.99 -1.77
C TYR A 87 -1.00 16.52 -1.39
N ALA A 88 -1.17 17.83 -1.22
CA ALA A 88 -2.48 18.41 -0.96
C ALA A 88 -3.43 18.21 -2.15
N ALA A 89 -2.91 18.30 -3.37
CA ALA A 89 -3.67 18.00 -4.57
C ALA A 89 -4.04 16.52 -4.69
N GLN A 90 -3.15 15.59 -4.26
CA GLN A 90 -3.50 14.16 -4.17
C GLN A 90 -4.69 13.94 -3.24
N LEU A 91 -4.70 14.54 -2.05
CA LEU A 91 -5.80 14.43 -1.08
C LEU A 91 -7.11 15.02 -1.63
N ALA A 92 -7.04 16.19 -2.28
CA ALA A 92 -8.21 16.82 -2.89
C ALA A 92 -8.79 15.95 -4.02
N TRP A 93 -7.94 15.38 -4.88
CA TRP A 93 -8.37 14.48 -5.93
C TRP A 93 -8.96 13.17 -5.38
N LYS A 94 -8.37 12.55 -4.36
CA LYS A 94 -8.91 11.35 -3.71
C LYS A 94 -10.29 11.62 -3.12
N ARG A 95 -10.49 12.77 -2.46
CA ARG A 95 -11.83 13.18 -1.98
C ARG A 95 -12.84 13.29 -3.12
N LYS A 96 -12.45 13.97 -4.21
CA LYS A 96 -13.28 14.11 -5.41
C LYS A 96 -13.65 12.74 -5.99
N LEU A 97 -12.68 11.84 -6.14
CA LEU A 97 -12.89 10.49 -6.63
C LEU A 97 -13.93 9.73 -5.81
N VAL A 98 -13.84 9.79 -4.47
CA VAL A 98 -14.81 9.16 -3.56
C VAL A 98 -16.18 9.80 -3.76
N LYS A 99 -16.29 11.13 -3.73
CA LYS A 99 -17.57 11.85 -3.89
C LYS A 99 -18.24 11.55 -5.22
N ASP A 100 -17.50 11.62 -6.32
CA ASP A 100 -18.01 11.30 -7.67
C ASP A 100 -18.51 9.86 -7.75
N THR A 101 -17.82 8.94 -7.08
CA THR A 101 -18.17 7.52 -7.03
C THR A 101 -19.47 7.31 -6.23
N MET A 102 -19.62 7.95 -5.07
CA MET A 102 -20.87 7.89 -4.27
C MET A 102 -22.06 8.43 -5.08
N THR A 103 -21.86 9.53 -5.79
CA THR A 103 -22.91 10.12 -6.63
C THR A 103 -23.28 9.23 -7.81
N ARG A 104 -22.28 8.77 -8.61
CA ARG A 104 -22.55 8.11 -9.90
C ARG A 104 -22.91 6.63 -9.77
N ILE A 105 -22.28 5.92 -8.84
CA ILE A 105 -22.50 4.48 -8.62
C ILE A 105 -23.49 4.27 -7.49
N GLY A 106 -23.32 4.97 -6.37
CA GLY A 106 -24.16 4.86 -5.20
C GLY A 106 -25.56 5.46 -5.38
N GLY A 107 -25.69 6.46 -6.28
CA GLY A 107 -26.93 7.24 -6.37
C GLY A 107 -27.16 8.14 -5.15
N LEU A 108 -26.09 8.53 -4.44
CA LEU A 108 -26.09 9.26 -3.17
C LEU A 108 -25.41 10.64 -3.35
N PRO A 109 -26.00 11.59 -4.09
CA PRO A 109 -25.39 12.89 -4.40
C PRO A 109 -25.17 13.77 -3.18
N ASP A 110 -26.04 13.67 -2.19
CA ASP A 110 -26.04 14.49 -0.98
C ASP A 110 -25.22 13.89 0.18
N LEU A 111 -24.68 12.68 0.00
CA LEU A 111 -23.86 12.02 1.00
C LEU A 111 -22.60 12.86 1.30
N GLU A 112 -22.41 13.19 2.59
CA GLU A 112 -21.21 13.90 3.03
C GLU A 112 -19.96 13.06 2.81
N VAL A 113 -19.03 13.54 1.98
CA VAL A 113 -17.69 13.01 1.88
C VAL A 113 -16.73 14.02 2.52
N ARG A 114 -16.21 13.65 3.68
CA ARG A 114 -15.31 14.50 4.47
C ARG A 114 -13.96 14.69 3.80
N PRO A 115 -13.14 15.68 4.21
CA PRO A 115 -11.76 15.78 3.77
C PRO A 115 -10.97 14.50 4.03
N VAL A 116 -10.05 14.14 3.12
CA VAL A 116 -9.21 12.95 3.30
C VAL A 116 -8.26 13.16 4.47
N ILE A 117 -8.20 12.21 5.40
CA ILE A 117 -7.19 12.21 6.45
C ILE A 117 -5.88 11.72 5.85
N GLY A 118 -4.94 12.65 5.65
CA GLY A 118 -3.61 12.42 5.10
C GLY A 118 -2.55 12.15 6.16
N MET A 119 -1.30 12.04 5.70
CA MET A 119 -0.10 11.92 6.53
C MET A 119 0.68 13.24 6.54
N ASP A 120 1.32 13.53 7.67
CA ASP A 120 2.24 14.67 7.76
C ASP A 120 3.50 14.43 6.91
N VAL A 121 3.98 13.19 6.88
CA VAL A 121 5.10 12.74 6.03
C VAL A 121 4.62 11.55 5.20
N PRO A 122 4.34 11.73 3.88
CA PRO A 122 3.75 10.68 3.02
C PRO A 122 4.78 9.65 2.52
N TYR A 123 5.91 9.51 3.20
CA TYR A 123 7.00 8.60 2.89
C TYR A 123 7.36 7.72 4.10
N ARG A 124 8.14 6.66 3.88
CA ARG A 124 8.64 5.73 4.91
C ARG A 124 7.56 5.05 5.76
N TYR A 125 6.32 5.02 5.27
CA TYR A 125 5.16 4.55 6.03
C TYR A 125 4.90 3.04 5.93
N ARG A 126 5.44 2.36 4.90
CA ARG A 126 5.12 0.94 4.67
C ARG A 126 5.92 0.04 5.60
N ASN A 127 5.22 -0.64 6.50
CA ASN A 127 5.82 -1.62 7.40
C ASN A 127 6.10 -2.99 6.73
N LYS A 128 5.70 -3.17 5.47
CA LYS A 128 5.90 -4.41 4.70
C LYS A 128 6.28 -4.11 3.26
N ALA A 129 7.32 -4.77 2.78
CA ALA A 129 7.69 -4.78 1.38
C ALA A 129 8.03 -6.20 0.92
N GLN A 130 7.70 -6.51 -0.34
CA GLN A 130 8.00 -7.77 -1.00
C GLN A 130 8.72 -7.44 -2.30
N TYR A 131 10.00 -7.76 -2.36
CA TYR A 131 10.87 -7.44 -3.49
C TYR A 131 11.09 -8.70 -4.34
N PRO A 132 10.55 -8.80 -5.56
CA PRO A 132 11.00 -9.81 -6.52
C PRO A 132 12.50 -9.68 -6.76
N VAL A 133 13.16 -10.83 -6.94
CA VAL A 133 14.58 -10.93 -7.26
C VAL A 133 14.74 -11.46 -8.67
N GLY A 134 15.63 -10.86 -9.46
CA GLY A 134 15.82 -11.23 -10.85
C GLY A 134 17.16 -10.76 -11.39
N MET A 135 17.46 -11.17 -12.63
CA MET A 135 18.64 -10.73 -13.35
C MET A 135 18.31 -9.48 -14.19
N VAL A 136 19.12 -8.45 -14.07
CA VAL A 136 18.97 -7.20 -14.83
C VAL A 136 20.29 -6.84 -15.52
N LYS A 137 20.22 -6.09 -16.62
CA LYS A 137 21.42 -5.59 -17.29
C LYS A 137 22.24 -4.70 -16.35
N ALA A 138 23.54 -4.92 -16.26
CA ALA A 138 24.45 -4.07 -15.52
C ALA A 138 24.45 -2.64 -16.12
N ALA A 139 24.44 -1.63 -15.27
CA ALA A 139 24.57 -0.24 -15.72
C ALA A 139 25.93 -0.06 -16.42
N GLY A 140 25.94 0.20 -17.71
CA GLY A 140 27.15 0.34 -18.52
C GLY A 140 27.10 -0.35 -19.90
N SER A 141 26.14 -1.28 -20.14
CA SER A 141 26.01 -1.96 -21.43
C SER A 141 25.05 -1.28 -22.42
N ALA A 142 24.35 -0.23 -22.02
CA ALA A 142 23.54 0.59 -22.91
C ALA A 142 24.22 1.96 -23.04
N ARG A 143 24.87 2.24 -24.17
CA ARG A 143 25.12 3.60 -24.62
C ARG A 143 23.77 4.34 -24.56
N ALA A 144 23.64 5.26 -23.60
CA ALA A 144 22.52 6.19 -23.58
C ALA A 144 22.50 6.91 -24.93
N LYS A 145 21.48 6.68 -25.74
CA LYS A 145 21.13 7.62 -26.79
C LYS A 145 20.70 8.88 -26.03
N ALA A 146 21.60 9.85 -25.99
CA ALA A 146 21.30 11.20 -25.55
C ALA A 146 20.20 11.72 -26.46
N SER A 147 18.98 11.78 -25.93
CA SER A 147 17.93 12.59 -26.54
C SER A 147 18.10 13.99 -25.98
N ASP A 148 18.47 14.89 -26.86
CA ASP A 148 18.61 16.32 -26.79
C ASP A 148 17.86 17.00 -25.63
N VAL A 149 18.63 17.46 -24.64
CA VAL A 149 18.22 18.54 -23.75
C VAL A 149 18.75 19.83 -24.41
N PRO A 150 17.91 20.78 -24.79
CA PRO A 150 18.42 22.06 -25.29
C PRO A 150 19.10 22.82 -24.14
N ASP A 151 20.36 23.16 -24.35
CA ASP A 151 21.16 24.05 -23.49
C ASP A 151 20.56 25.47 -23.59
N SER A 152 19.79 25.86 -22.56
CA SER A 152 19.32 27.25 -22.42
C SER A 152 20.31 28.08 -21.61
N ARG A 153 21.49 28.31 -22.14
CA ARG A 153 22.33 29.45 -21.71
C ARG A 153 21.94 30.67 -22.50
N SER A 154 20.93 31.41 -22.04
CA SER A 154 20.73 32.79 -22.48
C SER A 154 21.56 33.72 -21.59
N ARG A 155 22.41 34.47 -22.29
CA ARG A 155 23.15 35.62 -21.80
C ARG A 155 22.23 36.55 -21.03
N ASN A 156 22.63 36.95 -19.83
CA ASN A 156 22.18 38.19 -19.23
C ASN A 156 23.40 39.01 -18.77
N GLU A 157 23.43 40.18 -19.32
CA GLU A 157 24.37 41.26 -19.13
C GLU A 157 24.36 41.75 -17.67
N ARG A 158 25.55 42.13 -17.19
CA ARG A 158 25.74 42.81 -15.90
C ARG A 158 25.41 44.29 -16.10
N PRO A 159 24.88 44.98 -15.09
CA PRO A 159 25.29 46.34 -14.76
C PRO A 159 26.20 46.37 -13.55
N ALA A 160 27.14 47.29 -13.62
CA ALA A 160 28.18 47.54 -12.68
C ALA A 160 27.75 48.48 -11.52
N ASP A 161 28.57 48.46 -10.48
CA ASP A 161 28.92 49.49 -9.52
C ASP A 161 28.11 49.68 -8.23
N SER A 162 28.84 49.48 -7.25
CA SER A 162 29.28 50.32 -6.09
C SER A 162 28.52 50.11 -4.78
N ALA A 163 29.23 49.63 -3.78
CA ALA A 163 29.59 50.36 -2.57
C ALA A 163 30.22 49.44 -1.50
N ARG A 164 31.40 49.86 -1.14
CA ARG A 164 32.31 49.35 -0.11
C ARG A 164 31.80 49.76 1.28
N ALA A 165 31.69 48.80 2.21
CA ALA A 165 31.84 49.11 3.65
C ALA A 165 32.59 48.01 4.37
N LYS A 166 33.50 48.42 5.23
CA LYS A 166 34.53 47.65 5.95
C LYS A 166 34.04 47.11 7.30
N ALA A 167 34.63 45.96 7.65
CA ALA A 167 35.19 45.56 8.95
C ALA A 167 34.23 45.32 10.12
N SER A 168 34.30 44.13 10.73
CA SER A 168 35.25 43.94 11.86
C SER A 168 35.23 42.47 12.31
N ASP A 169 36.42 42.00 12.67
CA ASP A 169 36.71 40.69 13.26
C ASP A 169 35.99 40.49 14.59
N VAL A 170 35.41 39.31 14.78
CA VAL A 170 35.35 38.64 16.09
C VAL A 170 35.57 37.15 15.86
N SER A 171 36.68 36.65 16.34
CA SER A 171 37.02 35.26 16.54
C SER A 171 36.08 34.63 17.55
N ASP A 172 35.47 33.51 17.22
CA ASP A 172 35.17 32.51 18.25
C ASP A 172 35.27 31.09 17.70
N SER A 173 36.08 30.35 18.41
CA SER A 173 36.44 28.96 18.22
C SER A 173 35.31 28.04 18.66
N ARG A 174 34.78 27.19 17.77
CA ARG A 174 34.13 25.94 18.20
C ARG A 174 34.20 24.85 17.13
N SER A 175 34.96 23.84 17.51
CA SER A 175 34.88 22.39 17.18
C SER A 175 34.29 21.97 15.84
N ARG A 176 35.19 21.54 14.97
CA ARG A 176 34.93 20.70 13.82
C ARG A 176 34.43 19.33 14.31
N ASN A 177 33.17 19.02 14.03
CA ASN A 177 32.69 17.63 13.96
C ASN A 177 32.84 17.16 12.52
N GLU A 178 33.89 16.40 12.30
CA GLU A 178 34.14 15.70 11.06
C GLU A 178 33.08 14.58 10.90
N ARG A 179 32.25 14.70 9.88
CA ARG A 179 31.45 13.55 9.37
C ARG A 179 32.41 12.67 8.56
N PRO A 180 32.53 11.38 8.85
CA PRO A 180 33.29 10.48 7.99
C PRO A 180 32.54 10.31 6.66
N ALA A 181 33.18 10.74 5.58
CA ALA A 181 32.80 10.39 4.22
C ALA A 181 33.10 8.90 4.01
N VAL A 182 32.08 8.04 4.09
CA VAL A 182 32.22 6.64 3.66
C VAL A 182 31.74 6.55 2.21
N SER A 183 32.61 6.90 1.32
CA SER A 183 32.55 6.51 -0.09
C SER A 183 33.56 5.40 -0.31
N ALA A 184 33.27 4.20 0.15
CA ALA A 184 33.98 3.00 -0.26
C ALA A 184 33.18 2.34 -1.40
N ARG A 185 33.60 2.62 -2.61
CA ARG A 185 33.21 1.90 -3.81
C ARG A 185 33.75 0.48 -3.72
N MET A 186 32.98 -0.42 -3.12
CA MET A 186 33.28 -1.85 -3.14
C MET A 186 33.05 -2.39 -4.55
N LYS A 187 34.14 -2.83 -5.18
CA LYS A 187 34.10 -3.58 -6.44
C LYS A 187 33.42 -4.91 -6.17
N THR A 188 32.19 -5.08 -6.66
CA THR A 188 31.51 -6.38 -6.70
C THR A 188 32.20 -7.24 -7.76
N SER A 189 33.09 -8.14 -7.31
CA SER A 189 33.67 -9.21 -8.13
C SER A 189 32.71 -10.39 -8.16
N GLY A 190 31.98 -10.51 -9.25
CA GLY A 190 31.11 -11.63 -9.56
C GLY A 190 30.69 -11.52 -11.01
N ALA A 191 31.68 -11.58 -11.92
CA ALA A 191 31.45 -11.64 -13.36
C ALA A 191 31.05 -13.05 -13.74
N SER A 192 29.77 -13.28 -14.05
CA SER A 192 29.35 -14.38 -14.90
C SER A 192 28.25 -13.92 -15.82
N ASP A 193 28.47 -14.13 -17.09
CA ASP A 193 27.55 -14.12 -18.22
C ASP A 193 26.94 -12.75 -18.64
N LYS A 194 27.59 -12.15 -19.68
CA LYS A 194 27.00 -11.13 -20.56
C LYS A 194 26.43 -9.87 -19.93
N GLY A 195 27.08 -9.26 -18.93
CA GLY A 195 26.64 -7.95 -18.42
C GLY A 195 25.31 -7.96 -17.66
N MET A 196 24.92 -9.09 -17.10
CA MET A 196 23.77 -9.21 -16.21
C MET A 196 24.22 -9.21 -14.74
N ARG A 197 23.39 -8.62 -13.85
CA ARG A 197 23.59 -8.66 -12.40
C ARG A 197 22.31 -9.05 -11.66
N LEU A 198 22.47 -9.67 -10.51
CA LEU A 198 21.35 -9.91 -9.60
C LEU A 198 20.83 -8.58 -9.03
N ALA A 199 19.53 -8.46 -8.93
CA ALA A 199 18.88 -7.28 -8.36
C ALA A 199 17.55 -7.65 -7.69
N ALA A 200 17.15 -6.84 -6.71
CA ALA A 200 15.82 -6.82 -6.14
C ALA A 200 15.15 -5.49 -6.49
N GLY A 201 13.82 -5.46 -6.52
CA GLY A 201 13.11 -4.22 -6.87
C GLY A 201 11.60 -4.43 -6.97
N PHE A 202 10.97 -3.73 -7.91
CA PHE A 202 9.54 -3.88 -8.20
C PHE A 202 9.31 -4.04 -9.70
N TYR A 203 8.15 -4.55 -10.08
CA TYR A 203 7.81 -4.67 -11.48
C TYR A 203 7.33 -3.34 -12.06
N ALA A 204 7.69 -3.07 -13.31
CA ALA A 204 7.10 -2.01 -14.09
C ALA A 204 5.60 -2.27 -14.26
N GLY A 205 4.80 -1.22 -14.24
CA GLY A 205 3.35 -1.33 -14.26
C GLY A 205 2.83 -2.20 -15.40
N ARG A 206 1.97 -3.18 -15.05
CA ARG A 206 1.35 -4.15 -15.98
C ARG A 206 2.35 -5.05 -16.73
N THR A 207 3.55 -5.25 -16.18
CA THR A 207 4.57 -6.15 -16.74
C THR A 207 5.29 -6.91 -15.63
N HIS A 208 6.12 -7.91 -16.01
CA HIS A 208 7.06 -8.59 -15.11
C HIS A 208 8.50 -8.09 -15.32
N THR A 209 8.68 -6.92 -15.94
CA THR A 209 10.00 -6.29 -16.07
C THR A 209 10.44 -5.74 -14.74
N LEU A 210 11.51 -6.29 -14.17
CA LEU A 210 12.07 -5.85 -12.90
C LEU A 210 12.75 -4.49 -13.03
N ILE A 211 12.30 -3.54 -12.22
CA ILE A 211 12.95 -2.24 -12.01
C ILE A 211 13.76 -2.36 -10.73
N PRO A 212 15.10 -2.35 -10.81
CA PRO A 212 15.94 -2.42 -9.61
C PRO A 212 15.69 -1.23 -8.69
N VAL A 213 15.56 -1.50 -7.40
CA VAL A 213 15.38 -0.46 -6.39
C VAL A 213 16.40 -0.69 -5.28
N THR A 214 17.26 0.28 -5.05
CA THR A 214 18.21 0.25 -3.94
C THR A 214 17.58 0.79 -2.66
N ASP A 215 16.79 1.84 -2.77
CA ASP A 215 16.02 2.43 -1.69
C ASP A 215 14.62 2.85 -2.19
N CYS A 216 13.59 2.33 -1.57
CA CYS A 216 12.20 2.71 -1.86
C CYS A 216 11.75 3.71 -0.80
N LEU A 217 11.43 4.94 -1.23
CA LEU A 217 11.02 6.02 -0.32
C LEU A 217 9.76 5.71 0.49
N LEU A 218 8.97 4.70 0.12
CA LEU A 218 7.79 4.29 0.88
C LEU A 218 8.12 3.34 2.04
N THR A 219 9.27 2.65 1.99
CA THR A 219 9.67 1.63 2.97
C THR A 219 10.69 2.15 3.96
N PRO A 220 10.87 1.52 5.13
CA PRO A 220 11.92 1.87 6.09
C PRO A 220 13.31 1.90 5.47
N GLU A 221 14.17 2.76 5.96
CA GLU A 221 15.53 2.96 5.41
C GLU A 221 16.40 1.72 5.57
N GLU A 222 16.18 0.93 6.63
CA GLU A 222 16.88 -0.33 6.89
C GLU A 222 16.73 -1.33 5.75
N ASN A 223 15.63 -1.25 4.99
CA ASN A 223 15.39 -2.15 3.85
C ASN A 223 16.50 -2.07 2.80
N ALA A 224 17.06 -0.89 2.55
CA ALA A 224 18.15 -0.71 1.59
C ALA A 224 19.37 -1.56 1.98
N ARG A 225 19.79 -1.49 3.25
CA ARG A 225 20.93 -2.26 3.77
C ARG A 225 20.65 -3.76 3.78
N ILE A 226 19.43 -4.16 4.18
CA ILE A 226 19.02 -5.59 4.15
C ILE A 226 19.09 -6.14 2.75
N LEU A 227 18.57 -5.41 1.75
CA LEU A 227 18.61 -5.82 0.34
C LEU A 227 20.05 -5.93 -0.17
N GLU A 228 20.90 -4.96 0.15
CA GLU A 228 22.33 -4.96 -0.23
C GLU A 228 23.03 -6.20 0.34
N THR A 229 22.85 -6.50 1.64
CA THR A 229 23.42 -7.68 2.31
C THR A 229 22.97 -8.97 1.64
N ILE A 230 21.67 -9.14 1.39
CA ILE A 230 21.14 -10.37 0.76
C ILE A 230 21.64 -10.53 -0.68
N LEU A 231 21.69 -9.44 -1.46
CA LEU A 231 22.18 -9.51 -2.84
C LEU A 231 23.67 -9.78 -2.91
N ALA A 232 24.48 -9.23 -1.99
CA ALA A 232 25.91 -9.51 -1.88
C ALA A 232 26.15 -10.98 -1.51
N PHE A 233 25.45 -11.50 -0.51
CA PHE A 233 25.45 -12.91 -0.11
C PHE A 233 25.08 -13.82 -1.29
N ALA A 234 23.97 -13.54 -1.97
CA ALA A 234 23.51 -14.33 -3.09
C ALA A 234 24.51 -14.29 -4.27
N GLY A 235 25.17 -13.16 -4.50
CA GLY A 235 26.26 -13.03 -5.48
C GLY A 235 27.50 -13.82 -5.11
N LYS A 236 27.94 -13.76 -3.83
CA LYS A 236 29.09 -14.51 -3.30
C LYS A 236 28.92 -16.01 -3.48
N TRP A 237 27.76 -16.53 -3.10
CA TRP A 237 27.45 -17.97 -3.12
C TRP A 237 26.77 -18.43 -4.40
N GLN A 238 26.72 -17.58 -5.44
CA GLN A 238 26.12 -17.86 -6.73
C GLN A 238 24.69 -18.44 -6.64
N ILE A 239 23.90 -17.92 -5.69
CA ILE A 239 22.50 -18.32 -5.51
C ILE A 239 21.68 -17.76 -6.67
N PRO A 240 21.09 -18.61 -7.53
CA PRO A 240 20.41 -18.14 -8.73
C PRO A 240 19.05 -17.51 -8.37
N ALA A 241 18.74 -16.37 -9.03
CA ALA A 241 17.38 -15.84 -9.03
C ALA A 241 16.41 -16.82 -9.70
N TYR A 242 15.19 -16.87 -9.17
CA TYR A 242 14.12 -17.66 -9.79
C TYR A 242 13.64 -16.98 -11.09
N ASP A 243 13.59 -17.75 -12.15
CA ASP A 243 13.04 -17.34 -13.44
C ASP A 243 11.63 -17.94 -13.59
N GLU A 244 10.62 -17.08 -13.64
CA GLU A 244 9.22 -17.46 -13.76
C GLU A 244 8.92 -18.22 -15.08
N THR A 245 9.67 -17.93 -16.15
CA THR A 245 9.48 -18.56 -17.47
C THR A 245 9.94 -20.02 -17.45
N THR A 246 11.12 -20.27 -16.92
CA THR A 246 11.72 -21.61 -16.88
C THR A 246 11.34 -22.40 -15.64
N GLY A 247 10.93 -21.70 -14.54
CA GLY A 247 10.70 -22.27 -13.23
C GLY A 247 11.96 -22.73 -12.52
N ARG A 248 13.13 -22.25 -12.93
CA ARG A 248 14.44 -22.59 -12.37
C ARG A 248 14.97 -21.44 -11.52
N GLY A 249 15.94 -21.74 -10.66
CA GLY A 249 16.53 -20.81 -9.72
C GLY A 249 15.93 -20.96 -8.32
N LEU A 250 16.62 -20.40 -7.32
CA LEU A 250 16.28 -20.58 -5.91
C LEU A 250 15.58 -19.36 -5.31
N LEU A 251 16.19 -18.18 -5.39
CA LEU A 251 15.71 -16.97 -4.70
C LEU A 251 14.64 -16.26 -5.52
N ARG A 252 13.41 -16.23 -4.99
CA ARG A 252 12.23 -15.64 -5.66
C ARG A 252 11.96 -14.21 -5.22
N HIS A 253 11.80 -14.01 -3.90
CA HIS A 253 11.46 -12.70 -3.32
C HIS A 253 12.19 -12.52 -2.00
N ILE A 254 12.31 -11.26 -1.60
CA ILE A 254 12.72 -10.85 -0.26
C ILE A 254 11.54 -10.10 0.35
N LEU A 255 11.01 -10.63 1.45
CA LEU A 255 9.98 -9.99 2.24
C LEU A 255 10.63 -9.38 3.47
N ILE A 256 10.37 -8.09 3.73
CA ILE A 256 10.83 -7.39 4.94
C ILE A 256 9.59 -6.81 5.62
N ARG A 257 9.49 -7.02 6.94
CA ARG A 257 8.49 -6.41 7.80
C ARG A 257 9.16 -5.67 8.93
N LYS A 258 8.61 -4.53 9.34
CA LYS A 258 9.05 -3.75 10.50
C LYS A 258 7.88 -3.44 11.41
N GLY A 259 8.00 -3.74 12.70
CA GLY A 259 7.15 -3.19 13.74
C GLY A 259 7.52 -1.74 13.97
N PHE A 260 6.62 -0.82 13.73
CA PHE A 260 6.92 0.62 13.82
C PHE A 260 7.06 1.10 15.26
N ALA A 261 6.25 0.56 16.17
CA ALA A 261 6.33 0.90 17.58
C ALA A 261 7.47 0.17 18.30
N THR A 262 7.78 -1.06 17.89
CA THR A 262 8.80 -1.90 18.55
C THR A 262 10.19 -1.77 17.92
N GLY A 263 10.26 -1.33 16.66
CA GLY A 263 11.50 -1.30 15.88
C GLY A 263 11.97 -2.68 15.40
N GLN A 264 11.27 -3.77 15.72
CA GLN A 264 11.62 -5.13 15.31
C GLN A 264 11.50 -5.31 13.81
N ILE A 265 12.47 -6.00 13.20
CA ILE A 265 12.48 -6.29 11.76
C ILE A 265 12.54 -7.80 11.54
N LEU A 266 11.62 -8.27 10.69
CA LEU A 266 11.60 -9.63 10.16
C LEU A 266 12.06 -9.62 8.71
N VAL A 267 13.03 -10.47 8.40
CA VAL A 267 13.54 -10.72 7.05
C VAL A 267 13.17 -12.14 6.64
N CYS A 268 12.45 -12.28 5.52
CA CYS A 268 12.01 -13.58 5.03
C CYS A 268 12.38 -13.73 3.54
N LEU A 269 13.22 -14.71 3.23
CA LEU A 269 13.57 -15.05 1.85
C LEU A 269 12.55 -16.04 1.30
N VAL A 270 11.92 -15.76 0.18
CA VAL A 270 11.04 -16.70 -0.51
C VAL A 270 11.86 -17.52 -1.48
N ILE A 271 11.89 -18.84 -1.30
CA ILE A 271 12.75 -19.73 -2.09
C ILE A 271 11.96 -20.82 -2.83
N ASN A 272 12.44 -21.17 -4.00
CA ASN A 272 11.99 -22.31 -4.81
C ASN A 272 12.83 -23.55 -4.45
N GLY A 273 12.80 -23.94 -3.18
CA GLY A 273 13.60 -25.04 -2.64
C GLY A 273 13.19 -25.39 -1.23
N ARG A 274 13.89 -26.34 -0.62
CA ARG A 274 13.65 -26.77 0.76
C ARG A 274 14.68 -26.22 1.74
N GLU A 275 15.81 -25.74 1.23
CA GLU A 275 16.97 -25.29 2.01
C GLU A 275 17.57 -24.05 1.34
N LEU A 276 18.17 -23.20 2.15
CA LEU A 276 18.97 -22.06 1.70
C LEU A 276 20.43 -22.37 2.02
N PRO A 277 21.29 -22.64 1.00
CA PRO A 277 22.69 -22.91 1.23
C PRO A 277 23.40 -21.75 1.91
N HIS A 278 24.34 -22.02 2.80
CA HIS A 278 25.14 -21.04 3.54
C HIS A 278 24.32 -20.06 4.39
N SER A 279 23.12 -20.44 4.80
CA SER A 279 22.19 -19.57 5.55
C SER A 279 22.76 -19.04 6.86
N GLU A 280 23.70 -19.77 7.52
CA GLU A 280 24.34 -19.33 8.75
C GLU A 280 25.13 -18.02 8.55
N GLU A 281 25.89 -17.91 7.45
CA GLU A 281 26.64 -16.69 7.14
C GLU A 281 25.68 -15.51 6.87
N LEU A 282 24.59 -15.75 6.13
CA LEU A 282 23.57 -14.72 5.92
C LEU A 282 22.95 -14.24 7.23
N VAL A 283 22.67 -15.17 8.14
CA VAL A 283 22.15 -14.84 9.49
C VAL A 283 23.16 -13.97 10.24
N ASP A 284 24.46 -14.35 10.22
CA ASP A 284 25.51 -13.59 10.90
C ASP A 284 25.63 -12.15 10.37
N GLU A 285 25.47 -11.94 9.06
CA GLU A 285 25.50 -10.61 8.49
C GLU A 285 24.23 -9.80 8.77
N LEU A 286 23.04 -10.41 8.64
CA LEU A 286 21.77 -9.71 8.82
C LEU A 286 21.50 -9.31 10.27
N ARG A 287 21.91 -10.13 11.26
CA ARG A 287 21.72 -9.82 12.69
C ARG A 287 22.53 -8.60 13.17
N LEU A 288 23.53 -8.16 12.39
CA LEU A 288 24.29 -6.95 12.68
C LEU A 288 23.53 -5.67 12.28
N ILE A 289 22.42 -5.82 11.54
CA ILE A 289 21.57 -4.67 11.17
C ILE A 289 20.62 -4.39 12.34
N SER A 290 20.68 -3.17 12.85
CA SER A 290 19.84 -2.76 13.97
C SER A 290 18.35 -3.00 13.70
N GLY A 291 17.66 -3.56 14.67
CA GLY A 291 16.23 -3.89 14.59
C GLY A 291 15.93 -5.28 14.01
N VAL A 292 16.85 -5.93 13.32
CA VAL A 292 16.61 -7.32 12.83
C VAL A 292 16.57 -8.26 14.04
N THR A 293 15.40 -8.88 14.25
CA THR A 293 15.12 -9.81 15.35
C THR A 293 14.60 -11.15 14.87
N SER A 294 14.24 -11.26 13.58
CA SER A 294 13.68 -12.45 12.98
C SER A 294 14.23 -12.65 11.57
N ILE A 295 14.79 -13.82 11.30
CA ILE A 295 15.26 -14.22 9.96
C ILE A 295 14.69 -15.60 9.67
N CYS A 296 14.01 -15.74 8.52
CA CYS A 296 13.40 -16.99 8.11
C CYS A 296 13.43 -17.13 6.59
N PHE A 297 13.07 -18.30 6.09
CA PHE A 297 12.71 -18.44 4.70
C PHE A 297 11.33 -19.09 4.54
N ASN A 298 10.68 -18.76 3.43
CA ASN A 298 9.39 -19.29 3.04
C ASN A 298 9.55 -20.18 1.81
N ILE A 299 9.02 -21.40 1.88
CA ILE A 299 9.09 -22.37 0.80
C ILE A 299 7.93 -22.16 -0.17
N ASN A 300 8.25 -21.73 -1.39
CA ASN A 300 7.28 -21.63 -2.46
C ASN A 300 7.81 -22.24 -3.76
N THR A 301 7.47 -23.50 -3.99
CA THR A 301 7.86 -24.26 -5.20
C THR A 301 6.76 -24.27 -6.28
N LYS A 302 5.63 -23.63 -6.02
CA LYS A 302 4.50 -23.59 -6.96
C LYS A 302 4.75 -22.55 -8.06
N ARG A 303 4.40 -22.90 -9.30
CA ARG A 303 4.43 -21.98 -10.45
C ARG A 303 3.12 -21.19 -10.51
N THR A 304 2.96 -20.26 -9.61
CA THR A 304 1.77 -19.39 -9.51
C THR A 304 2.19 -17.97 -9.20
N ASN A 305 1.28 -17.01 -9.36
CA ASN A 305 1.49 -15.60 -8.99
C ASN A 305 1.46 -15.38 -7.46
N VAL A 306 1.17 -16.42 -6.67
CA VAL A 306 1.20 -16.34 -5.20
C VAL A 306 2.65 -16.27 -4.75
N ILE A 307 3.00 -15.20 -4.02
CA ILE A 307 4.39 -14.93 -3.61
C ILE A 307 4.83 -15.88 -2.49
N LEU A 308 3.98 -16.09 -1.47
CA LEU A 308 4.30 -16.88 -0.29
C LEU A 308 3.70 -18.29 -0.38
N GLY A 309 4.50 -19.28 -0.04
CA GLY A 309 4.01 -20.64 0.23
C GLY A 309 3.50 -20.75 1.67
N SER A 310 2.94 -21.89 2.03
CA SER A 310 2.37 -22.13 3.37
C SER A 310 3.40 -22.43 4.45
N ARG A 311 4.65 -22.79 4.10
CA ARG A 311 5.67 -23.19 5.07
C ARG A 311 6.72 -22.09 5.26
N VAL A 312 6.87 -21.65 6.51
CA VAL A 312 7.93 -20.76 6.98
C VAL A 312 8.90 -21.57 7.83
N VAL A 313 10.18 -21.41 7.61
CA VAL A 313 11.27 -22.08 8.35
C VAL A 313 12.12 -21.00 9.01
N PRO A 314 12.18 -20.92 10.34
CA PRO A 314 13.04 -19.98 11.04
C PRO A 314 14.51 -20.35 10.84
N LEU A 315 15.36 -19.34 10.68
CA LEU A 315 16.82 -19.45 10.67
C LEU A 315 17.40 -18.84 11.94
N TRP A 316 16.83 -17.74 12.41
CA TRP A 316 17.24 -17.07 13.63
C TRP A 316 16.09 -16.25 14.22
N GLY A 317 15.93 -16.28 15.53
CA GLY A 317 14.81 -15.68 16.23
C GLY A 317 13.48 -16.41 15.95
N ASP A 318 12.40 -15.85 16.46
CA ASP A 318 11.05 -16.35 16.18
C ASP A 318 10.63 -16.05 14.74
N PRO A 319 9.76 -16.87 14.09
CA PRO A 319 9.27 -16.61 12.74
C PRO A 319 8.20 -15.50 12.69
N TRP A 320 8.25 -14.56 13.63
CA TRP A 320 7.34 -13.42 13.75
C TRP A 320 8.05 -12.27 14.49
N ILE A 321 7.47 -11.08 14.36
CA ILE A 321 7.82 -9.89 15.15
C ILE A 321 6.59 -9.40 15.88
N GLU A 322 6.77 -8.55 16.88
CA GLU A 322 5.69 -7.85 17.54
C GLU A 322 5.62 -6.38 17.07
N ASP A 323 4.40 -5.87 17.01
CA ASP A 323 4.16 -4.43 16.88
C ASP A 323 3.04 -4.00 17.83
N VAL A 324 2.94 -2.70 18.08
CA VAL A 324 1.91 -2.09 18.92
C VAL A 324 1.10 -1.13 18.06
N LEU A 325 -0.22 -1.30 18.09
CA LEU A 325 -1.17 -0.44 17.38
C LEU A 325 -2.28 -0.04 18.34
N GLY A 326 -2.45 1.26 18.61
CA GLY A 326 -3.43 1.77 19.57
C GLY A 326 -3.31 1.19 20.98
N GLY A 327 -2.08 0.88 21.42
CA GLY A 327 -1.79 0.27 22.72
C GLY A 327 -2.00 -1.25 22.79
N LEU A 328 -2.38 -1.90 21.70
CA LEU A 328 -2.54 -3.35 21.59
C LEU A 328 -1.33 -4.00 20.93
N ARG A 329 -0.87 -5.14 21.46
CA ARG A 329 0.26 -5.91 20.92
C ARG A 329 -0.23 -6.95 19.93
N PHE A 330 0.44 -7.00 18.77
CA PHE A 330 0.13 -7.96 17.71
C PHE A 330 1.37 -8.73 17.31
N ARG A 331 1.24 -10.06 17.14
CA ARG A 331 2.21 -10.87 16.44
C ARG A 331 2.01 -10.78 14.94
N ILE A 332 3.11 -10.61 14.22
CA ILE A 332 3.11 -10.41 12.78
C ILE A 332 4.09 -11.40 12.15
N SER A 333 3.58 -12.48 11.56
CA SER A 333 4.36 -13.47 10.81
C SER A 333 4.52 -13.05 9.34
N PRO A 334 5.37 -13.70 8.53
CA PRO A 334 5.41 -13.48 7.09
C PRO A 334 4.05 -13.62 6.40
N LEU A 335 3.18 -14.51 6.91
CA LEU A 335 1.89 -14.86 6.31
C LEU A 335 0.73 -14.00 6.83
N SER A 336 0.83 -13.40 8.02
CA SER A 336 -0.25 -12.61 8.61
C SER A 336 -0.59 -11.40 7.74
N PHE A 337 -1.89 -11.12 7.58
CA PHE A 337 -2.34 -9.81 7.10
C PHE A 337 -2.20 -8.81 8.26
N TYR A 338 -1.57 -7.70 7.99
CA TYR A 338 -1.45 -6.55 8.89
C TYR A 338 -1.35 -5.29 8.05
N GLN A 339 -2.09 -4.26 8.38
CA GLN A 339 -2.15 -3.02 7.61
C GLN A 339 -0.75 -2.42 7.42
N VAL A 340 -0.44 -2.02 6.18
CA VAL A 340 0.94 -1.65 5.81
C VAL A 340 1.34 -0.25 6.25
N ASN A 341 0.40 0.58 6.67
CA ASN A 341 0.62 1.93 7.19
C ASN A 341 0.03 2.02 8.61
N PRO A 342 0.80 1.73 9.66
CA PRO A 342 0.29 1.70 11.03
C PRO A 342 -0.20 3.07 11.51
N VAL A 343 0.41 4.16 11.07
CA VAL A 343 0.01 5.53 11.44
C VAL A 343 -1.42 5.84 10.96
N GLN A 344 -1.70 5.55 9.70
CA GLN A 344 -3.04 5.75 9.14
C GLN A 344 -4.03 4.70 9.64
N CYS A 345 -3.56 3.47 9.88
CA CYS A 345 -4.39 2.40 10.42
C CYS A 345 -4.97 2.77 11.80
N GLU A 346 -4.16 3.37 12.68
CA GLU A 346 -4.63 3.80 14.00
C GLU A 346 -5.70 4.90 13.89
N LYS A 347 -5.51 5.88 12.98
CA LYS A 347 -6.51 6.91 12.69
C LYS A 347 -7.81 6.31 12.13
N LEU A 348 -7.69 5.34 11.20
CA LEU A 348 -8.83 4.66 10.58
C LEU A 348 -9.62 3.86 11.62
N TYR A 349 -8.94 3.08 12.48
CA TYR A 349 -9.61 2.31 13.55
C TYR A 349 -10.21 3.22 14.61
N GLY A 350 -9.57 4.36 14.91
CA GLY A 350 -10.14 5.40 15.77
C GLY A 350 -11.45 5.97 15.21
N GLU A 351 -11.54 6.17 13.88
CA GLU A 351 -12.78 6.62 13.24
C GLU A 351 -13.85 5.51 13.22
N ALA A 352 -13.45 4.25 12.95
CA ALA A 352 -14.37 3.12 13.03
C ALA A 352 -14.97 2.98 14.45
N LEU A 353 -14.14 3.15 15.48
CA LEU A 353 -14.61 3.16 16.88
C LEU A 353 -15.58 4.32 17.17
N LYS A 354 -15.29 5.54 16.67
CA LYS A 354 -16.21 6.68 16.78
C LYS A 354 -17.55 6.43 16.09
N ALA A 355 -17.49 5.87 14.86
CA ALA A 355 -18.68 5.52 14.09
C ALA A 355 -19.51 4.43 14.79
N ALA A 356 -18.87 3.48 15.45
CA ALA A 356 -19.54 2.44 16.24
C ALA A 356 -20.25 3.00 17.48
N ALA A 357 -19.79 4.15 18.02
CA ALA A 357 -20.38 4.86 19.17
C ALA A 357 -20.70 3.92 20.35
N LEU A 358 -19.72 3.13 20.75
CA LEU A 358 -19.88 2.11 21.80
C LEU A 358 -19.90 2.73 23.20
N THR A 359 -20.78 2.20 24.07
CA THR A 359 -20.97 2.60 25.47
C THR A 359 -20.53 1.55 26.49
N GLY A 360 -20.12 0.37 26.01
CA GLY A 360 -19.79 -0.80 26.83
C GLY A 360 -20.95 -1.79 27.00
N GLN A 361 -22.09 -1.53 26.38
CA GLN A 361 -23.27 -2.41 26.48
C GLN A 361 -23.56 -3.16 25.17
N GLU A 362 -22.91 -2.78 24.08
CA GLU A 362 -23.20 -3.28 22.75
C GLU A 362 -22.53 -4.62 22.48
N THR A 363 -23.26 -5.47 21.76
CA THR A 363 -22.75 -6.65 21.07
C THR A 363 -22.36 -6.25 19.66
N VAL A 364 -21.09 -6.44 19.33
CA VAL A 364 -20.52 -6.04 18.04
C VAL A 364 -20.16 -7.28 17.21
N TYR A 365 -20.49 -7.27 15.93
CA TYR A 365 -19.98 -8.24 14.96
C TYR A 365 -18.92 -7.58 14.10
N ASP A 366 -17.73 -8.20 14.02
CA ASP A 366 -16.65 -7.83 13.10
C ASP A 366 -16.56 -8.91 12.02
N LEU A 367 -17.17 -8.63 10.89
CA LEU A 367 -17.23 -9.55 9.76
C LEU A 367 -16.05 -9.26 8.82
N TYR A 368 -15.25 -10.28 8.54
CA TYR A 368 -13.91 -10.25 7.92
C TYR A 368 -12.80 -9.79 8.89
N CYS A 369 -12.80 -10.28 10.12
CA CYS A 369 -11.95 -9.77 11.21
C CYS A 369 -10.44 -9.99 11.03
N GLY A 370 -9.99 -10.86 10.10
CA GLY A 370 -8.57 -11.18 9.92
C GLY A 370 -7.93 -11.70 11.21
N ILE A 371 -6.80 -11.12 11.60
CA ILE A 371 -6.11 -11.43 12.86
C ILE A 371 -6.68 -10.67 14.08
N GLY A 372 -7.90 -10.14 13.96
CA GLY A 372 -8.64 -9.50 15.04
C GLY A 372 -8.24 -8.05 15.32
N THR A 373 -7.59 -7.35 14.41
CA THR A 373 -7.10 -5.99 14.70
C THR A 373 -8.22 -5.02 15.04
N ILE A 374 -9.26 -4.88 14.20
CA ILE A 374 -10.43 -4.03 14.50
C ILE A 374 -11.21 -4.57 15.69
N SER A 375 -11.45 -5.90 15.72
CA SER A 375 -12.19 -6.55 16.82
C SER A 375 -11.63 -6.19 18.20
N LEU A 376 -10.30 -6.24 18.36
CA LEU A 376 -9.65 -5.96 19.65
C LEU A 376 -9.69 -4.47 20.02
N PHE A 377 -9.66 -3.56 19.03
CA PHE A 377 -9.91 -2.14 19.27
C PHE A 377 -11.31 -1.90 19.83
N LEU A 378 -12.33 -2.53 19.22
CA LEU A 378 -13.73 -2.40 19.61
C LEU A 378 -14.01 -3.08 20.96
N ALA A 379 -13.39 -4.23 21.23
CA ALA A 379 -13.63 -5.01 22.45
C ALA A 379 -13.35 -4.24 23.75
N ARG A 380 -12.44 -3.27 23.70
CA ARG A 380 -12.14 -2.40 24.85
C ARG A 380 -13.30 -1.45 25.23
N HIS A 381 -14.30 -1.32 24.34
CA HIS A 381 -15.41 -0.39 24.48
C HIS A 381 -16.78 -1.06 24.28
N ALA A 382 -16.81 -2.38 24.03
CA ALA A 382 -18.02 -3.16 23.81
C ALA A 382 -18.28 -4.13 24.96
N LYS A 383 -19.54 -4.59 25.09
CA LYS A 383 -19.90 -5.71 25.96
C LYS A 383 -19.28 -7.02 25.47
N ALA A 384 -19.39 -7.28 24.17
CA ALA A 384 -18.81 -8.44 23.51
C ALA A 384 -18.56 -8.15 22.03
N VAL A 385 -17.49 -8.72 21.46
CA VAL A 385 -17.19 -8.68 20.03
C VAL A 385 -17.14 -10.08 19.48
N TYR A 386 -17.78 -10.33 18.34
CA TYR A 386 -17.81 -11.59 17.63
C TYR A 386 -17.13 -11.40 16.26
N GLY A 387 -15.89 -11.88 16.15
CA GLY A 387 -15.09 -11.82 14.92
C GLY A 387 -15.28 -13.06 14.06
N VAL A 388 -15.49 -12.85 12.76
CA VAL A 388 -15.66 -13.92 11.76
C VAL A 388 -14.65 -13.75 10.64
N GLU A 389 -13.92 -14.83 10.29
CA GLU A 389 -12.93 -14.85 9.23
C GLU A 389 -12.87 -16.26 8.59
N ILE A 390 -12.73 -16.31 7.27
CA ILE A 390 -12.71 -17.57 6.52
C ILE A 390 -11.38 -18.32 6.66
N VAL A 391 -10.28 -17.62 7.00
CA VAL A 391 -8.93 -18.19 7.10
C VAL A 391 -8.68 -18.71 8.52
N PRO A 392 -8.56 -20.04 8.73
CA PRO A 392 -8.38 -20.61 10.06
C PRO A 392 -7.13 -20.12 10.79
N ASP A 393 -6.02 -19.93 10.06
CA ASP A 393 -4.77 -19.42 10.63
C ASP A 393 -4.92 -18.00 11.17
N ALA A 394 -5.70 -17.13 10.48
CA ALA A 394 -5.98 -15.79 10.96
C ALA A 394 -6.82 -15.80 12.25
N ILE A 395 -7.79 -16.70 12.36
CA ILE A 395 -8.59 -16.88 13.59
C ILE A 395 -7.72 -17.38 14.75
N ARG A 396 -6.77 -18.28 14.50
CA ARG A 396 -5.79 -18.68 15.54
C ARG A 396 -4.99 -17.48 16.01
N ASP A 397 -4.43 -16.70 15.07
CA ASP A 397 -3.67 -15.49 15.38
C ASP A 397 -4.54 -14.45 16.13
N ALA A 398 -5.85 -14.31 15.79
CA ALA A 398 -6.78 -13.41 16.47
C ALA A 398 -7.01 -13.81 17.94
N LYS A 399 -7.19 -15.11 18.21
CA LYS A 399 -7.33 -15.63 19.57
C LYS A 399 -6.06 -15.42 20.40
N GLU A 400 -4.89 -15.71 19.82
CA GLU A 400 -3.60 -15.48 20.49
C GLU A 400 -3.37 -13.98 20.75
N ASN A 401 -3.79 -13.09 19.84
CA ASN A 401 -3.71 -11.65 20.02
C ASN A 401 -4.67 -11.17 21.13
N ALA A 402 -5.89 -11.72 21.24
CA ALA A 402 -6.81 -11.42 22.33
C ALA A 402 -6.22 -11.80 23.68
N GLU A 403 -5.74 -13.04 23.81
CA GLU A 403 -5.11 -13.57 25.02
C GLU A 403 -3.90 -12.73 25.44
N ARG A 404 -3.01 -12.38 24.47
CA ARG A 404 -1.84 -11.54 24.71
C ARG A 404 -2.17 -10.17 25.29
N ASN A 405 -3.33 -9.61 24.92
CA ASN A 405 -3.80 -8.31 25.38
C ASN A 405 -4.75 -8.39 26.58
N GLY A 406 -5.00 -9.59 27.13
CA GLY A 406 -5.93 -9.79 28.24
C GLY A 406 -7.39 -9.41 27.89
N ILE A 407 -7.78 -9.59 26.62
CA ILE A 407 -9.13 -9.30 26.13
C ILE A 407 -9.94 -10.59 26.11
N GLU A 408 -10.91 -10.70 27.02
CA GLU A 408 -11.72 -11.90 27.22
C GLU A 408 -13.09 -11.84 26.53
N ASN A 409 -13.55 -10.62 26.18
CA ASN A 409 -14.86 -10.38 25.57
C ASN A 409 -14.84 -10.36 24.03
N ALA A 410 -13.73 -10.78 23.41
CA ALA A 410 -13.62 -10.97 21.95
C ALA A 410 -13.62 -12.47 21.62
N HIS A 411 -14.58 -12.89 20.79
CA HIS A 411 -14.80 -14.28 20.41
C HIS A 411 -14.60 -14.43 18.90
N PHE A 412 -13.80 -15.43 18.47
CA PHE A 412 -13.41 -15.57 17.07
C PHE A 412 -13.82 -16.92 16.48
N TYR A 413 -14.43 -16.91 15.30
CA TYR A 413 -15.00 -18.06 14.62
C TYR A 413 -14.52 -18.16 13.17
N THR A 414 -14.17 -19.39 12.77
CA THR A 414 -13.75 -19.66 11.38
C THR A 414 -14.97 -19.98 10.52
N GLY A 415 -15.14 -19.24 9.43
CA GLY A 415 -16.16 -19.47 8.45
C GLY A 415 -16.38 -18.28 7.54
N ALA A 416 -17.13 -18.47 6.47
CA ALA A 416 -17.57 -17.35 5.64
C ALA A 416 -18.64 -16.55 6.41
N ALA A 417 -18.50 -15.24 6.46
CA ALA A 417 -19.45 -14.36 7.16
C ALA A 417 -20.87 -14.54 6.61
N GLU A 418 -20.99 -14.71 5.29
CA GLU A 418 -22.23 -14.98 4.58
C GLU A 418 -22.94 -16.22 5.13
N ASP A 419 -22.19 -17.29 5.36
CA ASP A 419 -22.75 -18.57 5.80
C ASP A 419 -23.13 -18.56 7.28
N LEU A 420 -22.26 -18.06 8.16
CA LEU A 420 -22.46 -18.10 9.61
C LEU A 420 -23.63 -17.20 10.03
N VAL A 421 -23.68 -15.98 9.52
CA VAL A 421 -24.74 -15.01 9.83
C VAL A 421 -26.08 -15.48 9.27
N VAL A 422 -26.11 -16.03 8.05
CA VAL A 422 -27.35 -16.57 7.45
C VAL A 422 -27.91 -17.77 8.22
N ARG A 423 -27.03 -18.64 8.74
CA ARG A 423 -27.43 -19.79 9.58
C ARG A 423 -27.85 -19.41 10.98
N GLY A 424 -27.56 -18.18 11.44
CA GLY A 424 -27.84 -17.74 12.78
C GLY A 424 -27.01 -18.44 13.87
N ARG A 425 -25.84 -19.00 13.49
CA ARG A 425 -24.94 -19.74 14.37
C ARG A 425 -23.49 -19.51 13.98
N PHE A 426 -22.63 -19.25 14.97
CA PHE A 426 -21.19 -19.18 14.77
C PHE A 426 -20.52 -20.56 14.68
N ASP A 427 -21.01 -21.50 15.48
CA ASP A 427 -20.65 -22.92 15.47
C ASP A 427 -21.86 -23.79 15.87
N GLU A 428 -21.65 -25.09 16.09
CA GLU A 428 -22.74 -26.02 16.47
C GLU A 428 -23.40 -25.67 17.82
N LYS A 429 -22.66 -25.02 18.73
CA LYS A 429 -23.08 -24.75 20.11
C LYS A 429 -23.42 -23.27 20.35
N THR A 430 -22.92 -22.37 19.52
CA THR A 430 -23.00 -20.92 19.75
C THR A 430 -23.99 -20.27 18.78
N PRO A 431 -25.23 -20.00 19.20
CA PRO A 431 -26.15 -19.20 18.39
C PRO A 431 -25.63 -17.77 18.26
N CYS A 432 -25.96 -17.11 17.15
CA CYS A 432 -25.67 -15.69 16.96
C CYS A 432 -26.54 -14.86 17.90
N PRO A 433 -25.98 -14.12 18.89
CA PRO A 433 -26.76 -13.15 19.66
C PRO A 433 -27.21 -12.00 18.76
N HIS A 434 -28.15 -11.18 19.22
CA HIS A 434 -28.47 -9.95 18.51
C HIS A 434 -27.24 -9.04 18.45
N ALA A 435 -26.93 -8.50 17.27
CA ALA A 435 -25.87 -7.52 17.10
C ALA A 435 -26.45 -6.11 17.15
N ASP A 436 -25.92 -5.26 18.05
CA ASP A 436 -26.25 -3.86 18.12
C ASP A 436 -25.49 -3.04 17.05
N VAL A 437 -24.26 -3.46 16.77
CA VAL A 437 -23.37 -2.86 15.77
C VAL A 437 -22.74 -3.94 14.92
N VAL A 438 -22.67 -3.72 13.61
CA VAL A 438 -21.93 -4.58 12.67
C VAL A 438 -20.80 -3.76 12.03
N VAL A 439 -19.58 -4.30 12.07
CA VAL A 439 -18.42 -3.75 11.37
C VAL A 439 -18.09 -4.66 10.19
N LEU A 440 -17.89 -4.06 9.03
CA LEU A 440 -17.58 -4.73 7.77
C LEU A 440 -16.23 -4.21 7.25
N ASP A 441 -15.26 -5.10 7.00
CA ASP A 441 -14.01 -4.78 6.29
C ASP A 441 -13.76 -5.81 5.17
N PRO A 442 -14.65 -5.83 4.14
CA PRO A 442 -14.61 -6.84 3.10
C PRO A 442 -13.40 -6.66 2.17
N PRO A 443 -13.02 -7.72 1.42
CA PRO A 443 -12.02 -7.63 0.37
C PRO A 443 -12.47 -6.66 -0.74
N ARG A 444 -11.57 -6.33 -1.69
CA ARG A 444 -11.81 -5.37 -2.79
C ARG A 444 -13.09 -5.58 -3.60
N LYS A 445 -13.63 -6.79 -3.63
CA LYS A 445 -14.91 -7.10 -4.31
C LYS A 445 -16.14 -6.58 -3.57
N GLY A 446 -16.00 -6.09 -2.34
CA GLY A 446 -17.09 -5.70 -1.44
C GLY A 446 -17.80 -6.90 -0.82
N CYS A 447 -18.93 -6.66 -0.18
CA CYS A 447 -19.76 -7.70 0.43
C CYS A 447 -20.52 -8.51 -0.62
N ALA A 448 -20.77 -9.78 -0.30
CA ALA A 448 -21.73 -10.58 -1.03
C ALA A 448 -23.16 -10.05 -0.77
N PRO A 449 -24.04 -10.06 -1.78
CA PRO A 449 -25.43 -9.61 -1.61
C PRO A 449 -26.15 -10.30 -0.45
N GLU A 450 -25.92 -11.59 -0.28
CA GLU A 450 -26.52 -12.44 0.75
C GLU A 450 -26.12 -12.00 2.16
N LEU A 451 -24.89 -11.51 2.33
CA LEU A 451 -24.43 -10.96 3.61
C LEU A 451 -25.12 -9.63 3.92
N ILE A 452 -25.23 -8.73 2.94
CA ILE A 452 -25.96 -7.47 3.13
C ILE A 452 -27.40 -7.75 3.53
N ASP A 453 -28.08 -8.68 2.86
CA ASP A 453 -29.45 -9.07 3.20
C ASP A 453 -29.54 -9.71 4.60
N ALA A 454 -28.53 -10.45 5.02
CA ALA A 454 -28.48 -11.01 6.38
C ALA A 454 -28.29 -9.90 7.44
N VAL A 455 -27.45 -8.91 7.18
CA VAL A 455 -27.27 -7.74 8.07
C VAL A 455 -28.55 -6.91 8.12
N LEU A 456 -29.24 -6.70 7.00
CA LEU A 456 -30.54 -6.03 6.96
C LEU A 456 -31.59 -6.78 7.82
N ARG A 457 -31.66 -8.12 7.73
CA ARG A 457 -32.55 -8.93 8.58
C ARG A 457 -32.18 -8.87 10.06
N MET A 458 -30.89 -8.83 10.39
CA MET A 458 -30.40 -8.69 11.77
C MET A 458 -30.76 -7.33 12.36
N ALA A 459 -30.86 -6.31 11.49
CA ALA A 459 -31.29 -4.96 11.80
C ALA A 459 -30.51 -4.29 12.95
N PRO A 460 -29.15 -4.32 12.95
CA PRO A 460 -28.36 -3.59 13.94
C PRO A 460 -28.67 -2.09 13.92
N GLU A 461 -28.46 -1.39 15.02
CA GLU A 461 -28.68 0.06 15.08
C GLU A 461 -27.70 0.82 14.18
N ARG A 462 -26.47 0.32 14.03
CA ARG A 462 -25.40 0.91 13.21
C ARG A 462 -24.63 -0.15 12.44
N VAL A 463 -24.22 0.21 11.21
CA VAL A 463 -23.25 -0.54 10.44
C VAL A 463 -22.07 0.38 10.14
N VAL A 464 -20.86 -0.04 10.50
CA VAL A 464 -19.61 0.64 10.17
C VAL A 464 -18.94 -0.12 9.02
N TYR A 465 -18.83 0.53 7.87
CA TYR A 465 -18.26 -0.09 6.67
C TYR A 465 -16.87 0.49 6.39
N VAL A 466 -15.84 -0.33 6.51
CA VAL A 466 -14.47 -0.04 6.08
C VAL A 466 -14.26 -0.55 4.67
N SER A 467 -13.66 0.21 3.77
CA SER A 467 -13.49 -0.19 2.38
C SER A 467 -12.25 0.37 1.71
N CYS A 468 -11.53 -0.49 1.01
CA CYS A 468 -10.38 -0.11 0.18
C CYS A 468 -10.72 0.22 -1.29
N ASP A 469 -11.99 0.10 -1.71
CA ASP A 469 -12.44 0.44 -3.07
C ASP A 469 -13.73 1.25 -3.02
N PRO A 470 -13.71 2.54 -3.38
CA PRO A 470 -14.89 3.41 -3.35
C PRO A 470 -16.05 2.90 -4.23
N ALA A 471 -15.75 2.17 -5.33
CA ALA A 471 -16.79 1.73 -6.25
C ALA A 471 -17.63 0.59 -5.68
N THR A 472 -16.97 -0.38 -5.02
CA THR A 472 -17.68 -1.45 -4.33
C THR A 472 -18.39 -0.95 -3.07
N LEU A 473 -17.78 -0.01 -2.34
CA LEU A 473 -18.45 0.69 -1.24
C LEU A 473 -19.75 1.35 -1.72
N ALA A 474 -19.68 2.17 -2.76
CA ALA A 474 -20.85 2.89 -3.29
C ALA A 474 -21.98 1.93 -3.72
N ARG A 475 -21.63 0.79 -4.36
CA ARG A 475 -22.58 -0.26 -4.74
C ARG A 475 -23.27 -0.86 -3.50
N ASP A 476 -22.50 -1.16 -2.47
CA ASP A 476 -23.01 -1.82 -1.27
C ASP A 476 -23.84 -0.83 -0.42
N LEU A 477 -23.40 0.44 -0.31
CA LEU A 477 -24.16 1.50 0.35
C LEU A 477 -25.53 1.71 -0.30
N LYS A 478 -25.60 1.67 -1.64
CA LYS A 478 -26.88 1.74 -2.37
C LYS A 478 -27.83 0.63 -1.92
N ARG A 479 -27.34 -0.62 -1.77
CA ARG A 479 -28.16 -1.73 -1.33
C ARG A 479 -28.64 -1.57 0.12
N PHE A 480 -27.79 -1.09 1.02
CA PHE A 480 -28.20 -0.77 2.39
C PHE A 480 -29.23 0.38 2.44
N HIS A 481 -29.08 1.38 1.58
CA HIS A 481 -29.98 2.52 1.49
C HIS A 481 -31.35 2.14 0.91
N GLU A 482 -31.38 1.31 -0.15
CA GLU A 482 -32.60 0.74 -0.70
C GLU A 482 -33.28 -0.20 0.29
N GLY A 483 -32.50 -0.93 1.11
CA GLY A 483 -33.00 -1.78 2.17
C GLY A 483 -33.70 -3.07 1.71
N SER A 484 -34.34 -3.75 2.65
CA SER A 484 -35.16 -4.94 2.41
C SER A 484 -36.34 -4.96 3.38
N GLY A 485 -37.56 -5.04 2.85
CA GLY A 485 -38.79 -4.97 3.66
C GLY A 485 -38.92 -3.60 4.34
N THR A 486 -38.98 -3.59 5.68
CA THR A 486 -39.12 -2.36 6.49
C THR A 486 -37.78 -1.81 7.01
N VAL A 487 -36.67 -2.48 6.71
CA VAL A 487 -35.34 -2.11 7.23
C VAL A 487 -34.48 -1.54 6.11
N SER A 488 -34.00 -0.33 6.33
CA SER A 488 -33.00 0.33 5.47
C SER A 488 -32.09 1.19 6.32
N TYR A 489 -30.96 1.59 5.72
CA TYR A 489 -29.96 2.40 6.39
C TYR A 489 -29.70 3.70 5.64
N GLU A 490 -29.48 4.77 6.39
CA GLU A 490 -28.99 6.03 5.84
C GLU A 490 -27.48 6.11 6.02
N PRO A 491 -26.70 6.19 4.93
CA PRO A 491 -25.29 6.54 5.03
C PRO A 491 -25.15 7.97 5.57
N ALA A 492 -24.61 8.12 6.78
CA ALA A 492 -24.48 9.42 7.44
C ALA A 492 -23.31 10.22 6.85
N TYR A 493 -22.18 9.59 6.65
CA TYR A 493 -20.99 10.18 6.03
C TYR A 493 -20.00 9.12 5.55
N VAL A 494 -19.08 9.56 4.68
CA VAL A 494 -17.86 8.80 4.34
C VAL A 494 -16.64 9.61 4.77
N GLN A 495 -15.76 8.99 5.57
CA GLN A 495 -14.46 9.52 5.94
C GLN A 495 -13.36 8.79 5.16
N PRO A 496 -12.75 9.44 4.14
CA PRO A 496 -11.64 8.85 3.40
C PRO A 496 -10.32 9.01 4.16
N PHE A 497 -9.41 8.02 3.95
CA PHE A 497 -8.05 7.97 4.51
C PHE A 497 -7.03 7.72 3.41
N ASP A 498 -5.94 8.48 3.44
CA ASP A 498 -4.80 8.19 2.59
C ASP A 498 -3.89 7.12 3.23
N MET A 499 -4.37 5.87 3.24
CA MET A 499 -3.63 4.71 3.72
C MET A 499 -2.39 4.44 2.86
N PHE A 500 -2.42 4.83 1.58
CA PHE A 500 -1.39 4.57 0.59
C PHE A 500 -0.97 5.86 -0.13
N PRO A 501 -0.29 6.80 0.55
CA PRO A 501 0.30 7.97 -0.08
C PRO A 501 1.06 7.62 -1.36
N GLU A 502 1.09 8.55 -2.31
CA GLU A 502 1.74 8.42 -3.61
C GLU A 502 1.10 7.39 -4.56
N THR A 503 -0.05 6.82 -4.17
CA THR A 503 -0.83 5.89 -4.99
C THR A 503 -2.26 6.38 -5.18
N THR A 504 -3.01 5.77 -6.09
CA THR A 504 -4.41 6.13 -6.36
C THR A 504 -5.41 5.50 -5.38
N HIS A 505 -4.94 4.67 -4.45
CA HIS A 505 -5.80 3.98 -3.49
C HIS A 505 -6.24 4.91 -2.36
N CYS A 506 -7.48 4.70 -1.91
CA CYS A 506 -8.08 5.42 -0.80
C CYS A 506 -8.90 4.45 0.05
N GLU A 507 -8.61 4.37 1.34
CA GLU A 507 -9.44 3.65 2.31
C GLU A 507 -10.57 4.57 2.78
N ASN A 508 -11.69 3.99 3.18
CA ASN A 508 -12.86 4.75 3.58
C ASN A 508 -13.52 4.09 4.79
N VAL A 509 -14.03 4.91 5.70
CA VAL A 509 -14.96 4.49 6.77
C VAL A 509 -16.29 5.16 6.51
N CYS A 510 -17.36 4.40 6.44
CA CYS A 510 -18.72 4.89 6.29
C CYS A 510 -19.56 4.45 7.49
N LEU A 511 -20.30 5.38 8.09
CA LEU A 511 -21.33 5.10 9.06
C LEU A 511 -22.68 4.99 8.34
N LEU A 512 -23.38 3.88 8.60
CA LEU A 512 -24.77 3.69 8.22
C LEU A 512 -25.63 3.61 9.47
N GLU A 513 -26.63 4.44 9.54
CA GLU A 513 -27.61 4.48 10.63
C GLU A 513 -28.94 3.88 10.18
N LYS A 514 -29.54 3.06 11.02
CA LYS A 514 -30.82 2.44 10.74
C LYS A 514 -31.91 3.52 10.62
N ARG A 515 -32.63 3.51 9.50
CA ARG A 515 -33.80 4.39 9.36
C ARG A 515 -34.90 3.94 10.31
N ARG A 516 -35.48 4.90 11.02
CA ARG A 516 -36.60 4.70 11.95
C ARG A 516 -37.93 4.66 11.21
#